data_0a70b9e501c1ce618e3b8b5680ab1207
#
_entry.id   0a70b9e501c1ce618e3b8b5680ab1207
#
_cell.length_a   1.000
_cell.length_b   1.000
_cell.length_c   1.000
_cell.angle_alpha   90.00
_cell.angle_beta   90.00
_cell.angle_gamma   90.00
#
_symmetry.space_group_name_H-M   'P 1'
#
loop_
_entity.id
_entity.type
_entity.pdbx_description
1 polymer ?
#
loop_
_entity_poly.entity_id
_entity_poly.type
_entity_poly.pdbx_seq_one_letter_code
_entity_poly.pdbx_strand_id
1 'polypeptide(L)'
;MRETSHGARDNVDVRLRRVGATSHTEREGTHDQGPKMTRVIAGAAGGRRLAVPPGTGTRPTSDRAREGLFSTWQSLLGGPLDGERVLDLYAGSGAVGLEALSRGASHTLLVEADARAARIVRENVRNLGLPGAEVRAGKAEQVIRTAPPAEPYDLVFLDPPYAVTDDDLREILLTLRSEGWLAEEALVTVERSTRGGEFRWPDGFEAIRSRRYGEGTFWYGRAASTCEDAR
;
A
#
# COMPACT_ATOMS: atom_id res chain seq x y z
N MET A 1 52.73 -5.60 -78.31
CA MET A 1 53.24 -6.95 -78.17
C MET A 1 52.17 -7.76 -77.49
N ARG A 2 51.43 -8.45 -78.32
CA ARG A 2 50.95 -9.81 -78.21
C ARG A 2 50.06 -10.10 -77.02
N GLU A 3 48.88 -10.41 -77.25
CA GLU A 3 48.09 -11.49 -77.84
C GLU A 3 47.39 -12.25 -76.76
N THR A 4 46.11 -12.26 -76.90
CA THR A 4 45.19 -13.39 -77.24
C THR A 4 44.86 -14.25 -76.02
N SER A 5 43.73 -14.80 -75.82
CA SER A 5 42.54 -15.07 -76.64
C SER A 5 41.60 -15.91 -75.77
N HIS A 6 40.31 -15.86 -76.15
CA HIS A 6 39.32 -16.96 -76.20
C HIS A 6 38.96 -17.71 -74.89
N GLY A 7 37.74 -17.78 -74.62
CA GLY A 7 36.84 -18.85 -74.88
C GLY A 7 35.59 -18.88 -74.04
N ALA A 8 34.55 -18.81 -74.77
CA ALA A 8 33.38 -19.65 -74.87
C ALA A 8 32.47 -19.89 -73.66
N ARG A 9 31.30 -19.36 -73.79
CA ARG A 9 29.96 -19.94 -73.67
C ARG A 9 29.83 -21.12 -72.70
N ASP A 10 28.88 -20.98 -71.74
CA ASP A 10 27.73 -21.89 -71.75
C ASP A 10 26.58 -21.31 -70.88
N ASN A 11 25.44 -21.46 -71.46
CA ASN A 11 24.10 -21.04 -71.07
C ASN A 11 23.58 -22.13 -70.12
N VAL A 12 23.16 -21.80 -68.91
CA VAL A 12 22.32 -22.70 -68.10
C VAL A 12 21.25 -21.91 -67.41
N ASP A 13 20.08 -22.23 -67.82
CA ASP A 13 18.74 -21.95 -67.35
C ASP A 13 18.63 -22.09 -65.80
N VAL A 14 18.24 -21.04 -65.10
CA VAL A 14 17.90 -21.12 -63.68
C VAL A 14 16.49 -20.72 -63.41
N ARG A 15 15.72 -21.71 -63.12
CA ARG A 15 14.36 -21.68 -62.64
C ARG A 15 14.16 -20.71 -61.48
N LEU A 16 13.22 -19.79 -61.63
CA LEU A 16 12.62 -19.04 -60.56
C LEU A 16 12.00 -19.94 -59.50
N ARG A 17 12.59 -20.02 -58.33
CA ARG A 17 11.89 -20.49 -57.15
C ARG A 17 11.36 -19.29 -56.40
N ARG A 18 10.03 -19.18 -56.34
CA ARG A 18 9.31 -18.32 -55.41
C ARG A 18 9.68 -18.74 -54.01
N VAL A 19 10.34 -17.86 -53.26
CA VAL A 19 10.48 -17.94 -51.81
C VAL A 19 9.26 -17.29 -51.20
N GLY A 20 8.41 -18.08 -50.58
CA GLY A 20 7.25 -17.61 -49.85
C GLY A 20 7.68 -16.73 -48.68
N ALA A 21 7.13 -15.53 -48.65
CA ALA A 21 7.17 -14.67 -47.49
C ALA A 21 6.30 -15.29 -46.38
N THR A 22 6.92 -15.94 -45.43
CA THR A 22 6.27 -16.27 -44.15
C THR A 22 6.21 -15.01 -43.33
N SER A 23 5.04 -14.38 -43.30
CA SER A 23 4.71 -13.36 -42.33
C SER A 23 4.73 -13.99 -40.93
N HIS A 24 5.79 -13.78 -40.21
CA HIS A 24 5.77 -13.96 -38.75
C HIS A 24 4.92 -12.85 -38.17
N THR A 25 3.67 -13.14 -37.94
CA THR A 25 2.83 -12.39 -37.00
C THR A 25 3.39 -12.69 -35.63
N GLU A 26 4.24 -11.80 -35.13
CA GLU A 26 4.56 -11.75 -33.70
C GLU A 26 3.25 -11.53 -32.96
N ARG A 27 2.71 -12.58 -32.40
CA ARG A 27 1.66 -12.45 -31.37
C ARG A 27 2.35 -11.83 -30.17
N GLU A 28 2.19 -10.53 -30.00
CA GLU A 28 2.38 -9.91 -28.71
C GLU A 28 1.54 -10.67 -27.69
N GLY A 29 2.19 -11.54 -26.95
CA GLY A 29 1.62 -12.19 -25.80
C GLY A 29 1.35 -11.12 -24.76
N THR A 30 0.11 -10.64 -24.69
CA THR A 30 -0.40 -9.98 -23.48
C THR A 30 -0.27 -11.03 -22.38
N HIS A 31 0.79 -10.93 -21.59
CA HIS A 31 0.86 -11.62 -20.32
C HIS A 31 -0.31 -11.09 -19.48
N ASP A 32 -1.41 -11.79 -19.52
CA ASP A 32 -2.46 -11.69 -18.51
C ASP A 32 -1.83 -12.10 -17.18
N GLN A 33 -1.22 -11.12 -16.51
CA GLN A 33 -0.83 -11.28 -15.13
C GLN A 33 -2.14 -11.31 -14.34
N GLY A 34 -2.58 -12.50 -13.99
CA GLY A 34 -3.76 -12.71 -13.16
C GLY A 34 -3.79 -11.74 -11.98
N PRO A 35 -4.92 -11.55 -11.31
CA PRO A 35 -5.10 -10.52 -10.29
C PRO A 35 -3.96 -10.60 -9.27
N LYS A 36 -3.26 -9.48 -9.08
CA LYS A 36 -2.23 -9.39 -8.05
C LYS A 36 -2.87 -9.75 -6.70
N MET A 37 -2.22 -10.59 -5.95
CA MET A 37 -2.69 -11.06 -4.66
C MET A 37 -1.67 -10.72 -3.58
N THR A 38 -2.16 -10.34 -2.41
CA THR A 38 -1.38 -10.31 -1.17
C THR A 38 -2.04 -11.27 -0.17
N ARG A 39 -1.59 -11.31 1.06
CA ARG A 39 -2.13 -12.21 2.08
C ARG A 39 -2.10 -11.58 3.46
N VAL A 40 -2.94 -12.06 4.35
CA VAL A 40 -2.81 -11.88 5.79
C VAL A 40 -1.62 -12.72 6.26
N ILE A 41 -0.72 -12.15 7.07
CA ILE A 41 0.54 -12.82 7.46
C ILE A 41 0.31 -13.72 8.67
N ALA A 42 -0.36 -13.21 9.69
CA ALA A 42 -0.51 -13.89 10.98
C ALA A 42 -1.91 -13.71 11.60
N GLY A 43 -2.13 -14.33 12.76
CA GLY A 43 -3.38 -14.27 13.51
C GLY A 43 -4.47 -15.20 12.97
N ALA A 44 -5.72 -14.93 13.31
CA ALA A 44 -6.88 -15.80 13.06
C ALA A 44 -7.13 -16.08 11.56
N ALA A 45 -6.71 -15.17 10.67
CA ALA A 45 -6.83 -15.31 9.21
C ALA A 45 -5.47 -15.49 8.51
N GLY A 46 -4.42 -15.87 9.23
CA GLY A 46 -3.08 -16.05 8.69
C GLY A 46 -3.04 -16.94 7.46
N GLY A 47 -2.31 -16.53 6.40
CA GLY A 47 -2.20 -17.21 5.12
C GLY A 47 -3.34 -16.96 4.13
N ARG A 48 -4.47 -16.37 4.55
CA ARG A 48 -5.60 -16.09 3.65
C ARG A 48 -5.27 -14.99 2.66
N ARG A 49 -5.67 -15.20 1.41
CA ARG A 49 -5.36 -14.30 0.30
C ARG A 49 -6.29 -13.08 0.26
N LEU A 50 -5.73 -11.95 -0.13
CA LEU A 50 -6.45 -10.70 -0.36
C LEU A 50 -6.27 -10.27 -1.81
N ALA A 51 -7.35 -9.86 -2.46
CA ALA A 51 -7.30 -9.25 -3.78
C ALA A 51 -6.65 -7.86 -3.70
N VAL A 52 -5.83 -7.52 -4.68
CA VAL A 52 -5.16 -6.22 -4.78
C VAL A 52 -5.77 -5.43 -5.94
N PRO A 53 -6.10 -4.14 -5.77
CA PRO A 53 -6.62 -3.31 -6.84
C PRO A 53 -5.67 -3.27 -8.04
N PRO A 54 -6.16 -3.39 -9.28
CA PRO A 54 -5.35 -3.24 -10.47
C PRO A 54 -4.93 -1.77 -10.64
N GLY A 55 -3.70 -1.53 -11.11
CA GLY A 55 -3.25 -0.18 -11.48
C GLY A 55 -2.86 0.73 -10.32
N THR A 56 -2.86 0.28 -9.09
CA THR A 56 -2.24 1.02 -8.00
C THR A 56 -0.73 1.05 -8.25
N GLY A 57 -0.21 2.20 -8.70
CA GLY A 57 1.22 2.42 -8.95
C GLY A 57 2.07 2.34 -7.68
N THR A 58 1.44 2.22 -6.54
CA THR A 58 2.07 1.94 -5.24
C THR A 58 2.30 0.44 -5.12
N ARG A 59 3.54 0.08 -4.86
CA ARG A 59 3.92 -1.30 -4.52
C ARG A 59 3.22 -1.61 -3.20
N PRO A 60 2.40 -2.67 -3.11
CA PRO A 60 1.80 -3.03 -1.82
C PRO A 60 2.89 -3.15 -0.76
N THR A 61 2.66 -2.60 0.42
CA THR A 61 3.54 -2.77 1.58
C THR A 61 3.93 -4.25 1.67
N SER A 62 5.23 -4.53 1.55
CA SER A 62 5.70 -5.93 1.48
C SER A 62 5.34 -6.70 2.74
N ASP A 63 5.22 -8.04 2.64
CA ASP A 63 4.98 -8.91 3.80
C ASP A 63 5.99 -8.62 4.92
N ARG A 64 7.27 -8.40 4.57
CA ARG A 64 8.32 -8.07 5.53
C ARG A 64 8.10 -6.71 6.21
N ALA A 65 7.66 -5.71 5.46
CA ALA A 65 7.40 -4.39 6.01
C ALA A 65 6.18 -4.42 6.96
N ARG A 66 5.10 -5.12 6.56
CA ARG A 66 3.93 -5.30 7.43
C ARG A 66 4.28 -6.08 8.70
N GLU A 67 5.03 -7.16 8.60
CA GLU A 67 5.50 -7.89 9.78
C GLU A 67 6.29 -6.98 10.72
N GLY A 68 7.18 -6.15 10.15
CA GLY A 68 7.92 -5.15 10.92
C GLY A 68 7.06 -4.07 11.55
N LEU A 69 5.97 -3.64 10.86
CA LEU A 69 4.98 -2.71 11.40
C LEU A 69 4.31 -3.29 12.64
N PHE A 70 3.72 -4.49 12.52
CA PHE A 70 3.00 -5.13 13.62
C PHE A 70 3.91 -5.50 14.78
N SER A 71 5.12 -6.00 14.50
CA SER A 71 6.13 -6.24 15.55
C SER A 71 6.50 -4.96 16.32
N THR A 72 6.56 -3.82 15.61
CA THR A 72 6.85 -2.53 16.24
C THR A 72 5.65 -2.06 17.09
N TRP A 73 4.43 -2.15 16.58
CA TRP A 73 3.22 -1.81 17.33
C TRP A 73 3.12 -2.65 18.61
N GLN A 74 3.25 -3.96 18.51
CA GLN A 74 3.23 -4.85 19.69
C GLN A 74 4.32 -4.49 20.72
N SER A 75 5.52 -4.14 20.26
CA SER A 75 6.60 -3.69 21.14
C SER A 75 6.29 -2.37 21.84
N LEU A 76 5.62 -1.42 21.15
CA LEU A 76 5.28 -0.10 21.70
C LEU A 76 4.06 -0.15 22.61
N LEU A 77 3.12 -1.06 22.36
CA LEU A 77 1.97 -1.35 23.22
C LEU A 77 2.36 -2.18 24.46
N GLY A 78 3.51 -2.87 24.40
CA GLY A 78 3.92 -3.81 25.45
C GLY A 78 3.17 -5.14 25.40
N GLY A 79 2.45 -5.45 24.30
CA GLY A 79 1.62 -6.64 24.19
C GLY A 79 1.01 -6.86 22.79
N PRO A 80 0.08 -7.81 22.67
CA PRO A 80 -0.70 -8.05 21.46
C PRO A 80 -1.63 -6.87 21.15
N LEU A 81 -2.29 -6.91 19.98
CA LEU A 81 -3.25 -5.89 19.57
C LEU A 81 -4.69 -6.16 20.09
N ASP A 82 -4.84 -7.01 21.10
CA ASP A 82 -6.15 -7.41 21.59
C ASP A 82 -6.94 -6.22 22.13
N GLY A 83 -8.11 -6.00 21.53
CA GLY A 83 -8.99 -4.90 21.90
C GLY A 83 -8.69 -3.57 21.20
N GLU A 84 -7.50 -3.38 20.62
CA GLU A 84 -7.09 -2.14 19.96
C GLU A 84 -7.99 -1.77 18.78
N ARG A 85 -8.17 -0.48 18.56
CA ARG A 85 -8.91 0.10 17.44
C ARG A 85 -7.93 0.71 16.43
N VAL A 86 -8.05 0.32 15.16
CA VAL A 86 -7.09 0.69 14.11
C VAL A 86 -7.74 1.56 13.03
N LEU A 87 -7.09 2.65 12.65
CA LEU A 87 -7.46 3.52 11.55
C LEU A 87 -6.43 3.38 10.42
N ASP A 88 -6.86 2.89 9.26
CA ASP A 88 -6.06 2.77 8.04
C ASP A 88 -6.57 3.78 7.01
N LEU A 89 -5.89 4.94 6.88
CA LEU A 89 -6.37 6.09 6.11
C LEU A 89 -6.14 6.02 4.61
N TYR A 90 -5.32 5.09 4.14
CA TYR A 90 -5.02 4.85 2.73
C TYR A 90 -5.01 3.35 2.45
N ALA A 91 -6.15 2.72 2.63
CA ALA A 91 -6.23 1.29 2.83
C ALA A 91 -5.80 0.41 1.63
N GLY A 92 -5.87 0.93 0.40
CA GLY A 92 -5.48 0.19 -0.80
C GLY A 92 -6.21 -1.14 -0.96
N SER A 93 -5.57 -2.25 -0.58
CA SER A 93 -6.19 -3.59 -0.53
C SER A 93 -6.84 -3.92 0.82
N GLY A 94 -6.65 -3.08 1.82
CA GLY A 94 -7.03 -3.32 3.21
C GLY A 94 -6.05 -4.19 3.98
N ALA A 95 -4.84 -4.42 3.45
CA ALA A 95 -3.93 -5.41 4.00
C ALA A 95 -3.48 -5.09 5.43
N VAL A 96 -3.28 -3.82 5.79
CA VAL A 96 -2.86 -3.43 7.15
C VAL A 96 -4.03 -3.55 8.12
N GLY A 97 -5.16 -2.91 7.85
CA GLY A 97 -6.31 -2.99 8.76
C GLY A 97 -6.87 -4.40 8.94
N LEU A 98 -6.91 -5.22 7.88
CA LEU A 98 -7.36 -6.61 7.97
C LEU A 98 -6.36 -7.53 8.69
N GLU A 99 -5.05 -7.26 8.57
CA GLU A 99 -4.02 -7.90 9.38
C GLU A 99 -4.19 -7.56 10.86
N ALA A 100 -4.53 -6.29 11.19
CA ALA A 100 -4.76 -5.87 12.58
C ALA A 100 -5.91 -6.67 13.21
N LEU A 101 -7.06 -6.81 12.52
CA LEU A 101 -8.18 -7.65 12.98
C LEU A 101 -7.76 -9.11 13.16
N SER A 102 -6.97 -9.64 12.23
CA SER A 102 -6.47 -11.01 12.32
C SER A 102 -5.58 -11.22 13.55
N ARG A 103 -4.90 -10.17 14.01
CA ARG A 103 -4.00 -10.18 15.19
C ARG A 103 -4.68 -9.77 16.50
N GLY A 104 -6.01 -9.62 16.53
CA GLY A 104 -6.77 -9.38 17.75
C GLY A 104 -7.34 -7.98 17.93
N ALA A 105 -7.09 -7.05 17.00
CA ALA A 105 -7.75 -5.74 17.04
C ALA A 105 -9.28 -5.89 17.07
N SER A 106 -9.97 -5.09 17.88
CA SER A 106 -11.40 -5.13 18.05
C SER A 106 -12.15 -4.48 16.89
N HIS A 107 -11.54 -3.45 16.29
CA HIS A 107 -12.15 -2.67 15.23
C HIS A 107 -11.09 -2.13 14.26
N THR A 108 -11.44 -2.04 12.97
CA THR A 108 -10.66 -1.29 12.00
C THR A 108 -11.54 -0.48 11.08
N LEU A 109 -11.19 0.79 10.90
CA LEU A 109 -11.74 1.63 9.84
C LEU A 109 -10.74 1.72 8.70
N LEU A 110 -11.18 1.26 7.52
CA LEU A 110 -10.41 1.27 6.28
C LEU A 110 -10.94 2.40 5.38
N VAL A 111 -10.15 3.43 5.19
CA VAL A 111 -10.49 4.59 4.32
C VAL A 111 -9.76 4.46 3.01
N GLU A 112 -10.49 4.53 1.89
CA GLU A 112 -9.94 4.41 0.56
C GLU A 112 -10.65 5.38 -0.41
N ALA A 113 -9.85 6.22 -1.08
CA ALA A 113 -10.39 7.25 -1.97
C ALA A 113 -10.85 6.71 -3.32
N ASP A 114 -10.17 5.70 -3.87
CA ASP A 114 -10.56 5.07 -5.12
C ASP A 114 -11.74 4.11 -4.92
N ALA A 115 -12.85 4.39 -5.60
CA ALA A 115 -14.08 3.61 -5.44
C ALA A 115 -13.94 2.14 -5.88
N ARG A 116 -13.02 1.84 -6.82
CA ARG A 116 -12.77 0.46 -7.26
C ARG A 116 -11.93 -0.27 -6.21
N ALA A 117 -10.91 0.39 -5.66
CA ALA A 117 -10.13 -0.16 -4.56
C ALA A 117 -11.01 -0.37 -3.32
N ALA A 118 -11.84 0.59 -2.93
CA ALA A 118 -12.78 0.44 -1.82
C ALA A 118 -13.77 -0.73 -2.01
N ARG A 119 -14.16 -1.06 -3.26
CA ARG A 119 -14.95 -2.27 -3.54
C ARG A 119 -14.16 -3.53 -3.24
N ILE A 120 -12.91 -3.59 -3.65
CA ILE A 120 -12.02 -4.73 -3.39
C ILE A 120 -11.78 -4.90 -1.89
N VAL A 121 -11.57 -3.79 -1.15
CA VAL A 121 -11.48 -3.85 0.32
C VAL A 121 -12.74 -4.49 0.92
N ARG A 122 -13.94 -4.07 0.48
CA ARG A 122 -15.20 -4.67 0.96
C ARG A 122 -15.33 -6.16 0.61
N GLU A 123 -14.82 -6.58 -0.55
CA GLU A 123 -14.77 -8.00 -0.93
C GLU A 123 -13.80 -8.77 -0.05
N ASN A 124 -12.62 -8.23 0.23
CA ASN A 124 -11.66 -8.81 1.14
C ASN A 124 -12.24 -8.96 2.57
N VAL A 125 -12.91 -7.92 3.08
CA VAL A 125 -13.62 -7.97 4.38
C VAL A 125 -14.61 -9.11 4.42
N ARG A 126 -15.51 -9.21 3.41
CA ARG A 126 -16.49 -10.30 3.34
C ARG A 126 -15.84 -11.67 3.26
N ASN A 127 -14.80 -11.80 2.44
CA ASN A 127 -14.11 -13.06 2.24
C ASN A 127 -13.38 -13.53 3.51
N LEU A 128 -12.80 -12.61 4.27
CA LEU A 128 -12.17 -12.97 5.55
C LEU A 128 -13.21 -13.31 6.63
N GLY A 129 -14.33 -12.61 6.66
CA GLY A 129 -15.37 -12.82 7.66
C GLY A 129 -14.96 -12.48 9.10
N LEU A 130 -13.90 -11.65 9.27
CA LEU A 130 -13.50 -11.16 10.58
C LEU A 130 -14.47 -10.04 11.02
N PRO A 131 -14.92 -10.03 12.29
CA PRO A 131 -15.75 -8.94 12.81
C PRO A 131 -14.94 -7.66 12.97
N GLY A 132 -15.62 -6.51 13.08
CA GLY A 132 -15.01 -5.23 13.43
C GLY A 132 -14.45 -4.42 12.25
N ALA A 133 -14.59 -4.87 10.98
CA ALA A 133 -14.15 -4.12 9.82
C ALA A 133 -15.23 -3.12 9.35
N GLU A 134 -14.88 -1.85 9.21
CA GLU A 134 -15.65 -0.81 8.54
C GLU A 134 -14.89 -0.28 7.33
N VAL A 135 -15.57 -0.02 6.20
CA VAL A 135 -14.96 0.52 4.99
C VAL A 135 -15.66 1.81 4.57
N ARG A 136 -14.94 2.92 4.59
CA ARG A 136 -15.39 4.22 4.07
C ARG A 136 -14.70 4.54 2.75
N ALA A 137 -15.50 4.74 1.70
CA ALA A 137 -15.00 5.26 0.44
C ALA A 137 -14.97 6.79 0.50
N GLY A 138 -13.80 7.38 0.33
CA GLY A 138 -13.61 8.82 0.37
C GLY A 138 -12.15 9.20 0.60
N LYS A 139 -11.84 10.46 0.36
CA LYS A 139 -10.50 10.99 0.68
C LYS A 139 -10.32 11.09 2.20
N ALA A 140 -9.13 10.77 2.68
CA ALA A 140 -8.78 10.80 4.10
C ALA A 140 -9.16 12.15 4.75
N GLU A 141 -8.79 13.26 4.09
CA GLU A 141 -9.05 14.63 4.57
C GLU A 141 -10.54 14.96 4.70
N GLN A 142 -11.38 14.33 3.86
CA GLN A 142 -12.83 14.53 3.92
C GLN A 142 -13.45 13.68 5.02
N VAL A 143 -13.01 12.43 5.14
CA VAL A 143 -13.54 11.48 6.13
C VAL A 143 -13.27 11.97 7.55
N ILE A 144 -12.05 12.42 7.85
CA ILE A 144 -11.67 12.85 9.19
C ILE A 144 -12.33 14.17 9.64
N ARG A 145 -12.87 14.96 8.69
CA ARG A 145 -13.65 16.18 8.97
C ARG A 145 -15.16 15.91 9.19
N THR A 146 -15.58 14.67 9.05
CA THR A 146 -16.93 14.26 9.44
C THR A 146 -17.02 14.11 10.96
N ALA A 147 -18.21 13.73 11.47
CA ALA A 147 -18.35 13.46 12.88
C ALA A 147 -17.31 12.45 13.37
N PRO A 148 -16.66 12.68 14.52
CA PRO A 148 -15.71 11.75 15.08
C PRO A 148 -16.36 10.37 15.34
N PRO A 149 -15.56 9.30 15.43
CA PRO A 149 -16.07 7.99 15.79
C PRO A 149 -16.63 7.99 17.21
N ALA A 150 -17.52 7.05 17.52
CA ALA A 150 -18.05 6.91 18.90
C ALA A 150 -16.94 6.60 19.93
N GLU A 151 -15.90 5.92 19.48
CA GLU A 151 -14.70 5.60 20.26
C GLU A 151 -13.47 5.95 19.43
N PRO A 152 -12.44 6.59 20.02
CA PRO A 152 -11.22 6.96 19.30
C PRO A 152 -10.39 5.74 18.89
N TYR A 153 -9.34 5.99 18.08
CA TYR A 153 -8.43 4.96 17.59
C TYR A 153 -7.10 4.98 18.33
N ASP A 154 -6.63 3.78 18.68
CA ASP A 154 -5.37 3.56 19.40
C ASP A 154 -4.17 3.52 18.44
N LEU A 155 -4.39 3.00 17.22
CA LEU A 155 -3.38 2.82 16.20
C LEU A 155 -3.84 3.47 14.88
N VAL A 156 -2.98 4.30 14.29
CA VAL A 156 -3.25 4.94 13.00
C VAL A 156 -2.13 4.63 12.02
N PHE A 157 -2.51 4.21 10.81
CA PHE A 157 -1.59 3.96 9.70
C PHE A 157 -1.90 4.87 8.51
N LEU A 158 -0.86 5.49 7.96
CA LEU A 158 -0.93 6.35 6.79
C LEU A 158 0.14 5.90 5.78
N ASP A 159 -0.29 5.35 4.64
CA ASP A 159 0.55 5.07 3.46
C ASP A 159 0.02 5.85 2.25
N PRO A 160 0.19 7.17 2.25
CA PRO A 160 -0.38 8.03 1.23
C PRO A 160 0.33 7.89 -0.10
N PRO A 161 -0.37 8.13 -1.24
CA PRO A 161 0.27 8.24 -2.54
C PRO A 161 1.30 9.39 -2.55
N TYR A 162 2.30 9.32 -3.43
CA TYR A 162 3.40 10.30 -3.52
C TYR A 162 2.95 11.75 -3.73
N ALA A 163 1.74 11.96 -4.25
CA ALA A 163 1.18 13.30 -4.47
C ALA A 163 0.80 14.02 -3.16
N VAL A 164 0.59 13.28 -2.07
CA VAL A 164 0.30 13.86 -0.74
C VAL A 164 1.61 14.32 -0.12
N THR A 165 1.70 15.60 0.17
CA THR A 165 2.90 16.23 0.74
C THR A 165 3.02 15.95 2.24
N ASP A 166 4.18 16.24 2.82
CA ASP A 166 4.37 16.14 4.27
C ASP A 166 3.54 17.20 5.02
N ASP A 167 3.29 18.35 4.39
CA ASP A 167 2.42 19.39 4.95
C ASP A 167 0.96 18.93 5.01
N ASP A 168 0.46 18.28 3.94
CA ASP A 168 -0.87 17.68 3.93
C ASP A 168 -1.02 16.64 5.04
N LEU A 169 0.01 15.80 5.25
CA LEU A 169 -0.02 14.80 6.31
C LEU A 169 0.00 15.42 7.70
N ARG A 170 0.74 16.50 7.90
CA ARG A 170 0.72 17.23 9.16
C ARG A 170 -0.67 17.83 9.44
N GLU A 171 -1.34 18.38 8.43
CA GLU A 171 -2.71 18.87 8.56
C GLU A 171 -3.68 17.74 8.92
N ILE A 172 -3.54 16.57 8.28
CA ILE A 172 -4.35 15.38 8.61
C ILE A 172 -4.14 14.99 10.08
N LEU A 173 -2.89 14.92 10.55
CA LEU A 173 -2.58 14.54 11.93
C LEU A 173 -3.16 15.53 12.93
N LEU A 174 -3.02 16.83 12.66
CA LEU A 174 -3.63 17.88 13.51
C LEU A 174 -5.14 17.77 13.54
N THR A 175 -5.78 17.51 12.39
CA THR A 175 -7.23 17.32 12.30
C THR A 175 -7.67 16.07 13.07
N LEU A 176 -6.97 14.94 12.94
CA LEU A 176 -7.27 13.73 13.72
C LEU A 176 -7.25 14.01 15.23
N ARG A 177 -6.28 14.80 15.70
CA ARG A 177 -6.16 15.18 17.11
C ARG A 177 -7.29 16.12 17.54
N SER A 178 -7.53 17.19 16.80
CA SER A 178 -8.53 18.23 17.16
C SER A 178 -9.96 17.72 17.09
N GLU A 179 -10.25 16.81 16.19
CA GLU A 179 -11.60 16.26 15.97
C GLU A 179 -11.88 15.00 16.82
N GLY A 180 -10.97 14.61 17.73
CA GLY A 180 -11.21 13.51 18.67
C GLY A 180 -11.15 12.11 18.05
N TRP A 181 -10.39 11.95 16.98
CA TRP A 181 -10.19 10.63 16.35
C TRP A 181 -9.17 9.75 17.07
N LEU A 182 -8.26 10.35 17.84
CA LEU A 182 -7.15 9.66 18.48
C LEU A 182 -7.44 9.40 19.96
N ALA A 183 -7.17 8.18 20.39
CA ALA A 183 -7.09 7.85 21.80
C ALA A 183 -5.91 8.60 22.47
N GLU A 184 -5.92 8.68 23.78
CA GLU A 184 -4.79 9.19 24.53
C GLU A 184 -3.55 8.33 24.23
N GLU A 185 -2.41 8.96 23.95
CA GLU A 185 -1.17 8.30 23.54
C GLU A 185 -1.26 7.39 22.30
N ALA A 186 -2.24 7.60 21.43
CA ALA A 186 -2.39 6.84 20.21
C ALA A 186 -1.09 6.78 19.40
N LEU A 187 -0.75 5.58 18.93
CA LEU A 187 0.41 5.37 18.08
C LEU A 187 0.07 5.67 16.61
N VAL A 188 0.85 6.52 16.00
CA VAL A 188 0.70 6.89 14.59
C VAL A 188 1.90 6.39 13.80
N THR A 189 1.65 5.79 12.65
CA THR A 189 2.70 5.36 11.72
C THR A 189 2.45 5.97 10.36
N VAL A 190 3.45 6.68 9.84
CA VAL A 190 3.44 7.29 8.51
C VAL A 190 4.47 6.60 7.64
N GLU A 191 4.04 6.07 6.48
CA GLU A 191 4.96 5.56 5.45
C GLU A 191 5.34 6.69 4.49
N ARG A 192 6.64 6.88 4.27
CA ARG A 192 7.18 7.83 3.29
C ARG A 192 8.32 7.20 2.52
N SER A 193 8.57 7.73 1.31
CA SER A 193 9.74 7.34 0.54
C SER A 193 11.02 7.61 1.34
N THR A 194 11.91 6.63 1.37
CA THR A 194 13.24 6.78 2.00
C THR A 194 14.07 7.94 1.42
N ARG A 195 13.74 8.39 0.20
CA ARG A 195 14.42 9.51 -0.48
C ARG A 195 13.89 10.88 -0.05
N GLY A 196 12.73 10.92 0.66
CA GLY A 196 12.05 12.16 1.05
C GLY A 196 12.68 12.88 2.25
N GLY A 197 13.64 12.28 2.93
CA GLY A 197 14.22 12.84 4.15
C GLY A 197 13.43 12.43 5.41
N GLU A 198 13.65 13.15 6.50
CA GLU A 198 13.00 12.90 7.78
C GLU A 198 11.61 13.50 7.82
N PHE A 199 10.62 12.69 8.23
CA PHE A 199 9.26 13.19 8.47
C PHE A 199 9.22 14.00 9.76
N ARG A 200 8.78 15.27 9.66
CA ARG A 200 8.65 16.17 10.80
C ARG A 200 7.24 16.10 11.36
N TRP A 201 7.14 15.63 12.58
CA TRP A 201 5.87 15.55 13.31
C TRP A 201 5.33 16.95 13.63
N PRO A 202 4.02 17.18 13.55
CA PRO A 202 3.42 18.43 14.01
C PRO A 202 3.39 18.51 15.54
N ASP A 203 3.11 19.70 16.08
CA ASP A 203 2.91 19.90 17.51
C ASP A 203 1.83 18.96 18.05
N GLY A 204 2.02 18.49 19.27
CA GLY A 204 1.15 17.49 19.90
C GLY A 204 1.41 16.04 19.46
N PHE A 205 2.52 15.78 18.77
CA PHE A 205 3.01 14.44 18.48
C PHE A 205 4.47 14.31 18.83
N GLU A 206 4.84 13.22 19.49
CA GLU A 206 6.21 12.88 19.81
C GLU A 206 6.77 11.85 18.83
N ALA A 207 7.93 12.12 18.23
CA ALA A 207 8.66 11.17 17.42
C ALA A 207 9.22 10.04 18.28
N ILE A 208 8.92 8.78 17.94
CA ILE A 208 9.43 7.62 18.69
C ILE A 208 10.65 7.02 17.99
N ARG A 209 10.50 6.63 16.72
CA ARG A 209 11.55 6.01 15.91
C ARG A 209 11.16 5.99 14.43
N SER A 210 12.12 5.60 13.60
CA SER A 210 11.85 5.23 12.21
C SER A 210 12.44 3.86 11.88
N ARG A 211 11.88 3.18 10.88
CA ARG A 211 12.40 1.92 10.34
C ARG A 211 12.29 1.89 8.83
N ARG A 212 13.39 1.58 8.17
CA ARG A 212 13.44 1.47 6.71
C ARG A 212 13.12 0.07 6.24
N TYR A 213 12.25 -0.02 5.20
CA TYR A 213 11.88 -1.25 4.52
C TYR A 213 11.97 -1.03 3.00
N GLY A 214 13.15 -1.33 2.43
CA GLY A 214 13.40 -1.10 1.01
C GLY A 214 13.37 0.40 0.64
N GLU A 215 12.40 0.79 -0.18
CA GLU A 215 12.22 2.18 -0.63
C GLU A 215 11.30 2.99 0.29
N GLY A 216 10.60 2.35 1.23
CA GLY A 216 9.74 2.97 2.24
C GLY A 216 10.42 3.09 3.60
N THR A 217 10.08 4.12 4.34
CA THR A 217 10.44 4.31 5.74
C THR A 217 9.18 4.53 6.56
N PHE A 218 8.98 3.75 7.59
CA PHE A 218 7.92 3.94 8.57
C PHE A 218 8.42 4.86 9.67
N TRP A 219 7.70 5.95 9.86
CA TRP A 219 7.91 6.92 10.91
C TRP A 219 6.87 6.68 11.99
N TYR A 220 7.31 6.38 13.20
CA TYR A 220 6.44 6.10 14.34
C TYR A 220 6.44 7.29 15.29
N GLY A 221 5.27 7.78 15.61
CA GLY A 221 5.03 8.83 16.57
C GLY A 221 3.89 8.47 17.51
N ARG A 222 3.71 9.28 18.55
CA ARG A 222 2.67 9.14 19.55
C ARG A 222 1.94 10.48 19.70
N ALA A 223 0.61 10.45 19.78
CA ALA A 223 -0.15 11.62 20.15
C ALA A 223 0.15 11.96 21.63
N ALA A 224 0.60 13.19 21.90
CA ALA A 224 0.85 13.61 23.26
C ALA A 224 -0.46 13.67 24.07
N SER A 225 -0.38 13.33 25.35
CA SER A 225 -1.53 13.44 26.27
C SER A 225 -2.05 14.87 26.33
N THR A 226 -3.36 15.06 26.33
CA THR A 226 -3.99 16.40 26.38
C THR A 226 -3.79 17.11 27.72
N CYS A 227 -3.20 16.46 28.70
CA CYS A 227 -2.93 17.04 30.03
C CYS A 227 -1.75 18.03 30.07
N GLU A 228 -0.89 18.10 29.06
CA GLU A 228 0.29 18.99 29.09
C GLU A 228 0.05 20.38 28.47
N ASP A 229 -1.03 20.59 27.72
CA ASP A 229 -1.32 21.88 27.05
C ASP A 229 -2.00 22.92 27.98
N ALA A 230 -2.14 22.63 29.29
CA ALA A 230 -2.82 23.50 30.27
C ALA A 230 -1.87 24.21 31.26
N ARG A 231 -0.61 24.48 30.85
CA ARG A 231 0.33 25.27 31.67
C ARG A 231 0.86 26.50 30.95
#